data_f5dfc4b6ae564dadcbd62422d7a3706f
#
_entry.id   f5dfc4b6ae564dadcbd62422d7a3706f
#
_cell.length_a   1.000
_cell.length_b   1.000
_cell.length_c   1.000
_cell.angle_alpha   90.00
_cell.angle_beta   90.00
_cell.angle_gamma   90.00
#
_symmetry.space_group_name_H-M   'P 1'
#
loop_
_entity.id
_entity.type
_entity.pdbx_description
1 polymer ?
#
loop_
_entity_poly.entity_id
_entity_poly.type
_entity_poly.pdbx_seq_one_letter_code
_entity_poly.pdbx_strand_id
1 'polypeptide(L)'
;AKRIPYVCVALTVNMAGGQPVSMANLRAVRELTQRHGIRLVLDATRAVENAYFIQQREAGHHDRKVADILREQCSYSDACTMSGKKDALVNTGGWLALNDAPLYEEASNLVVVYEGLHTYGGMAGRDMEAMARGIVESVDDEHIKARIGQVEYLGQKLIDMGVPIVRPIGGHAVYLDAKAFYPHLSQDEFPAQALAAYLFEDSGVRAMERGIVSAGRSKETGESHHPALELVRLTIPRRVYTHAHTDIVAESSAAVFDARASARG
;
A
#
# COMPACT_ATOMS: atom_id res chain seq x y z
N ALA A 1 31.58 -10.44 5.20
CA ALA A 1 30.56 -9.60 4.53
C ALA A 1 29.18 -10.08 4.97
N LYS A 2 28.23 -9.15 5.23
CA LYS A 2 26.84 -9.52 5.53
C LYS A 2 26.23 -10.13 4.25
N ARG A 3 25.61 -11.30 4.38
CA ARG A 3 24.92 -11.97 3.29
C ARG A 3 23.55 -11.33 3.08
N ILE A 4 23.20 -10.96 1.85
CA ILE A 4 21.87 -10.48 1.48
C ILE A 4 21.09 -11.68 0.93
N PRO A 5 20.06 -12.18 1.64
CA PRO A 5 19.33 -13.38 1.22
C PRO A 5 18.41 -13.10 0.02
N TYR A 6 17.81 -11.94 -0.04
CA TYR A 6 16.95 -11.47 -1.14
C TYR A 6 16.77 -9.95 -1.10
N VAL A 7 16.31 -9.38 -2.20
CA VAL A 7 15.80 -8.02 -2.31
C VAL A 7 14.29 -8.08 -2.42
N CYS A 8 13.57 -7.32 -1.61
CA CYS A 8 12.11 -7.22 -1.68
C CYS A 8 11.68 -5.87 -2.25
N VAL A 9 10.80 -5.89 -3.24
CA VAL A 9 10.19 -4.68 -3.81
C VAL A 9 8.68 -4.72 -3.56
N ALA A 10 8.16 -3.69 -2.90
CA ALA A 10 6.73 -3.56 -2.61
C ALA A 10 5.99 -2.83 -3.74
N LEU A 11 4.90 -3.42 -4.22
CA LEU A 11 4.00 -2.90 -5.25
C LEU A 11 2.59 -2.69 -4.64
N THR A 12 2.10 -1.50 -4.42
CA THR A 12 2.67 -0.16 -4.40
C THR A 12 3.31 0.16 -3.05
N VAL A 13 4.12 1.25 -2.95
CA VAL A 13 4.87 1.57 -1.73
C VAL A 13 3.99 2.23 -0.68
N ASN A 14 3.55 1.48 0.32
CA ASN A 14 2.61 1.94 1.34
C ASN A 14 3.17 3.07 2.23
N MET A 15 4.47 3.06 2.53
CA MET A 15 5.10 4.07 3.41
C MET A 15 5.49 5.37 2.68
N ALA A 16 5.35 5.40 1.37
CA ALA A 16 5.67 6.56 0.52
C ALA A 16 4.45 7.05 -0.27
N GLY A 17 3.28 7.13 0.38
CA GLY A 17 2.07 7.67 -0.24
C GLY A 17 1.36 6.73 -1.23
N GLY A 18 1.62 5.43 -1.20
CA GLY A 18 1.00 4.47 -2.13
C GLY A 18 1.50 4.60 -3.58
N GLN A 19 2.72 5.09 -3.76
CA GLN A 19 3.31 5.33 -5.08
C GLN A 19 3.71 4.04 -5.79
N PRO A 20 3.56 3.97 -7.13
CA PRO A 20 3.96 2.81 -7.91
C PRO A 20 5.49 2.75 -8.12
N VAL A 21 5.93 1.54 -8.43
CA VAL A 21 7.27 1.25 -8.94
C VAL A 21 7.19 1.10 -10.46
N SER A 22 8.04 1.79 -11.21
CA SER A 22 8.03 1.74 -12.67
C SER A 22 8.53 0.40 -13.21
N MET A 23 8.09 0.02 -14.41
CA MET A 23 8.59 -1.15 -15.12
C MET A 23 10.10 -1.06 -15.39
N ALA A 24 10.58 0.13 -15.74
CA ALA A 24 12.00 0.39 -15.93
C ALA A 24 12.82 0.13 -14.65
N ASN A 25 12.31 0.55 -13.49
CA ASN A 25 12.97 0.28 -12.21
C ASN A 25 13.00 -1.22 -11.89
N LEU A 26 11.88 -1.93 -12.10
CA LEU A 26 11.83 -3.39 -11.88
C LEU A 26 12.86 -4.14 -12.74
N ARG A 27 13.01 -3.76 -14.00
CA ARG A 27 14.04 -4.32 -14.90
C ARG A 27 15.45 -4.07 -14.37
N ALA A 28 15.75 -2.83 -13.98
CA ALA A 28 17.06 -2.46 -13.45
C ALA A 28 17.39 -3.20 -12.14
N VAL A 29 16.42 -3.34 -11.24
CA VAL A 29 16.58 -4.12 -10.00
C VAL A 29 16.81 -5.60 -10.32
N ARG A 30 16.07 -6.17 -11.29
CA ARG A 30 16.28 -7.56 -11.74
C ARG A 30 17.68 -7.78 -12.30
N GLU A 31 18.16 -6.91 -13.18
CA GLU A 31 19.51 -6.99 -13.73
C GLU A 31 20.58 -6.92 -12.63
N LEU A 32 20.40 -6.02 -11.65
CA LEU A 32 21.31 -5.91 -10.53
C LEU A 32 21.34 -7.18 -9.68
N THR A 33 20.18 -7.68 -9.29
CA THR A 33 20.04 -8.86 -8.42
C THR A 33 20.57 -10.11 -9.11
N GLN A 34 20.33 -10.29 -10.42
CA GLN A 34 20.88 -11.39 -11.20
C GLN A 34 22.41 -11.38 -11.23
N ARG A 35 23.03 -10.21 -11.47
CA ARG A 35 24.50 -10.09 -11.49
C ARG A 35 25.17 -10.51 -10.17
N HIS A 36 24.44 -10.39 -9.06
CA HIS A 36 24.94 -10.72 -7.73
C HIS A 36 24.42 -12.07 -7.20
N GLY A 37 23.65 -12.82 -7.98
CA GLY A 37 23.04 -14.08 -7.54
C GLY A 37 22.08 -13.92 -6.37
N ILE A 38 21.41 -12.77 -6.27
CA ILE A 38 20.46 -12.44 -5.20
C ILE A 38 19.03 -12.63 -5.74
N ARG A 39 18.16 -13.25 -4.95
CA ARG A 39 16.74 -13.42 -5.31
C ARG A 39 16.02 -12.07 -5.25
N LEU A 40 15.11 -11.84 -6.22
CA LEU A 40 14.16 -10.74 -6.21
C LEU A 40 12.78 -11.26 -5.81
N VAL A 41 12.25 -10.72 -4.73
CA VAL A 41 10.91 -11.04 -4.21
C VAL A 41 10.01 -9.82 -4.36
N LEU A 42 8.79 -9.97 -4.85
CA LEU A 42 7.80 -8.91 -4.88
C LEU A 42 6.82 -9.05 -3.70
N ASP A 43 6.61 -7.98 -2.95
CA ASP A 43 5.36 -7.83 -2.21
C ASP A 43 4.29 -7.37 -3.21
N ALA A 44 3.56 -8.35 -3.75
CA ALA A 44 2.56 -8.16 -4.79
C ALA A 44 1.18 -7.76 -4.24
N THR A 45 1.10 -7.39 -2.98
CA THR A 45 -0.16 -7.06 -2.28
C THR A 45 -1.04 -6.06 -3.03
N ARG A 46 -0.44 -5.14 -3.79
CA ARG A 46 -1.13 -4.15 -4.65
C ARG A 46 -0.50 -4.08 -6.04
N ALA A 47 -0.13 -5.24 -6.55
CA ALA A 47 0.52 -5.34 -7.86
C ALA A 47 -0.41 -4.96 -9.00
N VAL A 48 -1.73 -5.14 -8.86
CA VAL A 48 -2.72 -4.71 -9.85
C VAL A 48 -2.83 -3.19 -9.88
N GLU A 49 -2.87 -2.53 -8.72
CA GLU A 49 -2.81 -1.05 -8.64
C GLU A 49 -1.52 -0.54 -9.30
N ASN A 50 -0.39 -1.19 -9.05
CA ASN A 50 0.90 -0.84 -9.67
C ASN A 50 0.86 -0.99 -11.20
N ALA A 51 0.31 -2.10 -11.70
CA ALA A 51 0.16 -2.34 -13.14
C ALA A 51 -0.73 -1.29 -13.82
N TYR A 52 -1.82 -0.87 -13.16
CA TYR A 52 -2.67 0.21 -13.64
C TYR A 52 -1.91 1.54 -13.75
N PHE A 53 -1.11 1.90 -12.74
CA PHE A 53 -0.30 3.12 -12.81
C PHE A 53 0.78 3.06 -13.91
N ILE A 54 1.37 1.90 -14.15
CA ILE A 54 2.28 1.71 -15.30
C ILE A 54 1.52 1.96 -16.60
N GLN A 55 0.30 1.38 -16.75
CA GLN A 55 -0.56 1.62 -17.91
C GLN A 55 -0.83 3.11 -18.12
N GLN A 56 -1.16 3.83 -17.05
CA GLN A 56 -1.55 5.24 -17.14
C GLN A 56 -0.38 6.22 -17.30
N ARG A 57 0.81 5.87 -16.83
CA ARG A 57 1.91 6.82 -16.64
C ARG A 57 3.16 6.52 -17.45
N GLU A 58 3.33 5.30 -17.96
CA GLU A 58 4.56 4.91 -18.66
C GLU A 58 4.33 4.80 -20.17
N ALA A 59 5.21 5.42 -20.95
CA ALA A 59 5.18 5.34 -22.41
C ALA A 59 5.30 3.87 -22.88
N GLY A 60 4.49 3.51 -23.89
CA GLY A 60 4.45 2.15 -24.47
C GLY A 60 3.58 1.16 -23.70
N HIS A 61 2.87 1.60 -22.64
CA HIS A 61 1.98 0.73 -21.87
C HIS A 61 0.50 1.11 -21.94
N HIS A 62 0.16 2.28 -22.51
CA HIS A 62 -1.21 2.83 -22.49
C HIS A 62 -2.26 1.95 -23.17
N ASP A 63 -1.89 1.24 -24.25
CA ASP A 63 -2.81 0.37 -25.01
C ASP A 63 -2.79 -1.09 -24.55
N ARG A 64 -2.06 -1.39 -23.47
CA ARG A 64 -1.94 -2.75 -22.93
C ARG A 64 -2.97 -2.99 -21.85
N LYS A 65 -3.45 -4.23 -21.73
CA LYS A 65 -4.32 -4.63 -20.61
C LYS A 65 -3.53 -4.67 -19.30
N VAL A 66 -4.17 -4.29 -18.21
CA VAL A 66 -3.57 -4.35 -16.85
C VAL A 66 -3.08 -5.76 -16.52
N ALA A 67 -3.82 -6.80 -16.93
CA ALA A 67 -3.42 -8.19 -16.74
C ALA A 67 -2.08 -8.54 -17.40
N ASP A 68 -1.79 -7.99 -18.59
CA ASP A 68 -0.54 -8.26 -19.32
C ASP A 68 0.63 -7.51 -18.70
N ILE A 69 0.40 -6.28 -18.23
CA ILE A 69 1.39 -5.50 -17.48
C ILE A 69 1.71 -6.19 -16.14
N LEU A 70 0.67 -6.68 -15.44
CA LEU A 70 0.84 -7.45 -14.20
C LEU A 70 1.69 -8.69 -14.42
N ARG A 71 1.43 -9.45 -15.49
CA ARG A 71 2.21 -10.63 -15.84
C ARG A 71 3.66 -10.28 -16.11
N GLU A 72 3.93 -9.19 -16.84
CA GLU A 72 5.28 -8.72 -17.11
C GLU A 72 6.00 -8.33 -15.82
N GLN A 73 5.40 -7.48 -14.95
CA GLN A 73 6.09 -7.07 -13.72
C GLN A 73 6.40 -8.26 -12.80
N CYS A 74 5.51 -9.26 -12.71
CA CYS A 74 5.75 -10.47 -11.93
C CYS A 74 6.84 -11.36 -12.53
N SER A 75 7.02 -11.36 -13.86
CA SER A 75 8.03 -12.18 -14.55
C SER A 75 9.48 -11.80 -14.19
N TYR A 76 9.70 -10.61 -13.64
CA TYR A 76 11.02 -10.18 -13.17
C TYR A 76 11.41 -10.74 -11.81
N SER A 77 10.48 -11.40 -11.09
CA SER A 77 10.72 -11.91 -9.74
C SER A 77 10.97 -13.42 -9.68
N ASP A 78 11.69 -13.86 -8.65
CA ASP A 78 11.88 -15.27 -8.30
C ASP A 78 10.76 -15.79 -7.40
N ALA A 79 10.12 -14.86 -6.68
CA ALA A 79 9.01 -15.15 -5.76
C ALA A 79 8.13 -13.93 -5.57
N CYS A 80 6.89 -14.15 -5.15
CA CYS A 80 6.04 -13.07 -4.65
C CYS A 80 5.18 -13.50 -3.46
N THR A 81 4.93 -12.55 -2.57
CA THR A 81 3.93 -12.67 -1.50
C THR A 81 2.75 -11.76 -1.82
N MET A 82 1.55 -12.16 -1.41
CA MET A 82 0.35 -11.34 -1.58
C MET A 82 -0.60 -11.47 -0.39
N SER A 83 -1.03 -10.33 0.13
CA SER A 83 -2.16 -10.28 1.04
C SER A 83 -3.46 -10.27 0.26
N GLY A 84 -4.27 -11.33 0.37
CA GLY A 84 -5.52 -11.48 -0.38
C GLY A 84 -6.58 -10.41 -0.08
N LYS A 85 -6.54 -9.84 1.12
CA LYS A 85 -7.49 -8.79 1.54
C LYS A 85 -7.29 -7.40 0.89
N LYS A 86 -6.47 -7.31 -0.15
CA LYS A 86 -6.29 -6.09 -0.97
C LYS A 86 -6.72 -6.40 -2.40
N ASP A 87 -5.79 -6.55 -3.33
CA ASP A 87 -6.13 -6.70 -4.74
C ASP A 87 -6.88 -8.01 -5.08
N ALA A 88 -6.72 -9.08 -4.29
CA ALA A 88 -7.50 -10.29 -4.49
C ALA A 88 -8.95 -10.23 -3.93
N LEU A 89 -9.41 -9.09 -3.42
CA LEU A 89 -10.81 -8.78 -3.08
C LEU A 89 -11.47 -9.70 -2.05
N VAL A 90 -10.69 -10.29 -1.14
CA VAL A 90 -11.20 -11.16 -0.06
C VAL A 90 -10.99 -10.54 1.33
N ASN A 91 -11.63 -11.11 2.33
CA ASN A 91 -11.53 -10.62 3.71
C ASN A 91 -10.29 -11.14 4.44
N THR A 92 -9.76 -12.28 4.05
CA THR A 92 -8.64 -12.96 4.72
C THR A 92 -7.77 -13.72 3.73
N GLY A 93 -6.62 -14.20 4.20
CA GLY A 93 -5.73 -15.03 3.44
C GLY A 93 -4.72 -14.27 2.58
N GLY A 94 -3.98 -15.04 1.84
CA GLY A 94 -2.91 -14.62 0.94
C GLY A 94 -2.18 -15.83 0.40
N TRP A 95 -1.12 -15.58 -0.34
CA TRP A 95 -0.28 -16.66 -0.87
C TRP A 95 1.18 -16.26 -0.99
N LEU A 96 2.02 -17.27 -1.09
CA LEU A 96 3.40 -17.20 -1.50
C LEU A 96 3.54 -17.99 -2.80
N ALA A 97 4.07 -17.40 -3.85
CA ALA A 97 4.42 -18.07 -5.10
C ALA A 97 5.94 -18.06 -5.29
N LEU A 98 6.51 -19.19 -5.68
CA LEU A 98 7.94 -19.44 -5.79
C LEU A 98 8.27 -20.15 -7.09
N ASN A 99 9.42 -19.80 -7.70
CA ASN A 99 9.99 -20.52 -8.85
C ASN A 99 11.08 -21.53 -8.45
N ASP A 100 11.46 -21.58 -7.16
CA ASP A 100 12.51 -22.44 -6.59
C ASP A 100 11.86 -23.62 -5.88
N ALA A 101 11.95 -24.81 -6.45
CA ALA A 101 11.29 -26.01 -5.91
C ALA A 101 11.80 -26.41 -4.52
N PRO A 102 13.11 -26.41 -4.20
CA PRO A 102 13.59 -26.66 -2.84
C PRO A 102 13.03 -25.66 -1.82
N LEU A 103 13.02 -24.37 -2.14
CA LEU A 103 12.47 -23.34 -1.27
C LEU A 103 10.95 -23.48 -1.10
N TYR A 104 10.25 -23.92 -2.15
CA TYR A 104 8.81 -24.22 -2.07
C TYR A 104 8.52 -25.35 -1.06
N GLU A 105 9.34 -26.41 -1.07
CA GLU A 105 9.19 -27.53 -0.14
C GLU A 105 9.44 -27.09 1.31
N GLU A 106 10.51 -26.32 1.56
CA GLU A 106 10.79 -25.75 2.88
C GLU A 106 9.65 -24.83 3.35
N ALA A 107 9.16 -23.94 2.50
CA ALA A 107 8.03 -23.05 2.81
C ALA A 107 6.74 -23.82 3.10
N SER A 108 6.45 -24.89 2.34
CA SER A 108 5.30 -25.75 2.57
C SER A 108 5.35 -26.44 3.94
N ASN A 109 6.51 -26.90 4.36
CA ASN A 109 6.71 -27.46 5.71
C ASN A 109 6.47 -26.42 6.81
N LEU A 110 6.91 -25.15 6.61
CA LEU A 110 6.65 -24.07 7.54
C LEU A 110 5.16 -23.69 7.61
N VAL A 111 4.44 -23.75 6.49
CA VAL A 111 2.97 -23.56 6.50
C VAL A 111 2.29 -24.60 7.37
N VAL A 112 2.72 -25.87 7.31
CA VAL A 112 2.17 -26.94 8.17
C VAL A 112 2.41 -26.65 9.67
N VAL A 113 3.56 -26.05 10.00
CA VAL A 113 3.90 -25.76 11.39
C VAL A 113 3.13 -24.56 11.96
N TYR A 114 2.88 -23.53 11.14
CA TYR A 114 2.38 -22.23 11.64
C TYR A 114 0.93 -21.92 11.26
N GLU A 115 0.42 -22.46 10.15
CA GLU A 115 -0.87 -22.04 9.60
C GLU A 115 -1.86 -23.22 9.44
N GLY A 116 -1.44 -24.33 8.88
CA GLY A 116 -2.28 -25.48 8.55
C GLY A 116 -1.65 -26.32 7.45
N LEU A 117 -2.43 -27.18 6.79
CA LEU A 117 -1.87 -27.94 5.66
C LEU A 117 -1.54 -27.00 4.49
N HIS A 118 -0.46 -27.28 3.78
CA HIS A 118 0.03 -26.47 2.65
C HIS A 118 -1.02 -26.34 1.51
N THR A 119 -2.00 -27.23 1.42
CA THR A 119 -3.07 -27.20 0.42
C THR A 119 -4.09 -26.07 0.63
N TYR A 120 -4.29 -25.61 1.86
CA TYR A 120 -5.26 -24.55 2.18
C TYR A 120 -4.72 -23.50 3.17
N GLY A 121 -3.55 -23.71 3.80
CA GLY A 121 -2.92 -22.73 4.71
C GLY A 121 -3.83 -22.27 5.86
N GLY A 122 -4.70 -23.14 6.39
CA GLY A 122 -5.69 -22.78 7.41
C GLY A 122 -6.92 -22.03 6.90
N MET A 123 -7.03 -21.78 5.59
CA MET A 123 -8.17 -21.07 5.00
C MET A 123 -9.38 -21.98 4.82
N ALA A 124 -10.58 -21.44 5.04
CA ALA A 124 -11.82 -22.12 4.69
C ALA A 124 -12.01 -22.19 3.16
N GLY A 125 -12.65 -23.26 2.67
CA GLY A 125 -12.88 -23.45 1.23
C GLY A 125 -13.60 -22.28 0.56
N ARG A 126 -14.58 -21.67 1.23
CA ARG A 126 -15.28 -20.47 0.74
C ARG A 126 -14.35 -19.25 0.55
N ASP A 127 -13.34 -19.09 1.41
CA ASP A 127 -12.39 -17.98 1.32
C ASP A 127 -11.40 -18.22 0.19
N MET A 128 -11.00 -19.49 -0.05
CA MET A 128 -10.16 -19.85 -1.20
C MET A 128 -10.91 -19.65 -2.53
N GLU A 129 -12.18 -20.05 -2.61
CA GLU A 129 -13.02 -19.82 -3.80
C GLU A 129 -13.23 -18.33 -4.06
N ALA A 130 -13.54 -17.56 -3.02
CA ALA A 130 -13.67 -16.11 -3.12
C ALA A 130 -12.35 -15.46 -3.59
N MET A 131 -11.20 -15.94 -3.10
CA MET A 131 -9.88 -15.44 -3.52
C MET A 131 -9.60 -15.79 -4.99
N ALA A 132 -9.88 -17.00 -5.43
CA ALA A 132 -9.71 -17.40 -6.83
C ALA A 132 -10.55 -16.53 -7.76
N ARG A 133 -11.79 -16.21 -7.38
CA ARG A 133 -12.66 -15.30 -8.12
C ARG A 133 -12.14 -13.87 -8.09
N GLY A 134 -11.74 -13.38 -6.91
CA GLY A 134 -11.22 -12.04 -6.71
C GLY A 134 -9.94 -11.76 -7.50
N ILE A 135 -9.04 -12.72 -7.63
CA ILE A 135 -7.83 -12.61 -8.47
C ILE A 135 -8.20 -12.35 -9.94
N VAL A 136 -9.21 -13.06 -10.46
CA VAL A 136 -9.67 -12.89 -11.84
C VAL A 136 -10.36 -11.53 -12.04
N GLU A 137 -11.22 -11.13 -11.09
CA GLU A 137 -11.93 -9.85 -11.16
C GLU A 137 -11.01 -8.64 -10.98
N SER A 138 -9.96 -8.77 -10.17
CA SER A 138 -9.07 -7.65 -9.85
C SER A 138 -8.31 -7.09 -11.05
N VAL A 139 -8.05 -7.91 -12.06
CA VAL A 139 -7.31 -7.53 -13.28
C VAL A 139 -8.22 -7.02 -14.41
N ASP A 140 -9.50 -6.88 -14.16
CA ASP A 140 -10.41 -6.21 -15.08
C ASP A 140 -10.10 -4.71 -15.13
N ASP A 141 -9.89 -4.18 -16.34
CA ASP A 141 -9.45 -2.78 -16.54
C ASP A 141 -10.48 -1.78 -15.99
N GLU A 142 -11.79 -2.02 -16.17
CA GLU A 142 -12.83 -1.13 -15.66
C GLU A 142 -12.95 -1.21 -14.14
N HIS A 143 -12.75 -2.40 -13.56
CA HIS A 143 -12.73 -2.56 -12.10
C HIS A 143 -11.60 -1.75 -11.47
N ILE A 144 -10.37 -1.90 -11.95
CA ILE A 144 -9.21 -1.20 -11.35
C ILE A 144 -9.28 0.31 -11.60
N LYS A 145 -9.77 0.75 -12.75
CA LYS A 145 -10.03 2.15 -13.06
C LYS A 145 -11.03 2.77 -12.07
N ALA A 146 -12.16 2.10 -11.84
CA ALA A 146 -13.15 2.55 -10.85
C ALA A 146 -12.56 2.59 -9.43
N ARG A 147 -11.74 1.58 -9.08
CA ARG A 147 -11.05 1.50 -7.80
C ARG A 147 -10.10 2.68 -7.55
N ILE A 148 -9.25 2.98 -8.52
CA ILE A 148 -8.31 4.11 -8.42
C ILE A 148 -9.06 5.43 -8.44
N GLY A 149 -10.11 5.56 -9.28
CA GLY A 149 -10.95 6.75 -9.34
C GLY A 149 -11.59 7.14 -8.01
N GLN A 150 -11.91 6.18 -7.13
CA GLN A 150 -12.38 6.48 -5.77
C GLN A 150 -11.31 7.20 -4.93
N VAL A 151 -10.05 6.82 -5.07
CA VAL A 151 -8.95 7.46 -4.34
C VAL A 151 -8.63 8.83 -4.92
N GLU A 152 -8.62 8.94 -6.25
CA GLU A 152 -8.44 10.20 -6.97
C GLU A 152 -9.53 11.21 -6.63
N TYR A 153 -10.78 10.77 -6.50
CA TYR A 153 -11.90 11.62 -6.11
C TYR A 153 -11.66 12.30 -4.76
N LEU A 154 -11.29 11.54 -3.72
CA LEU A 154 -10.96 12.12 -2.41
C LEU A 154 -9.74 13.04 -2.50
N GLY A 155 -8.68 12.55 -3.15
CA GLY A 155 -7.44 13.31 -3.26
C GLY A 155 -7.63 14.64 -3.98
N GLN A 156 -8.40 14.67 -5.07
CA GLN A 156 -8.69 15.90 -5.80
C GLN A 156 -9.52 16.88 -4.96
N LYS A 157 -10.56 16.40 -4.27
CA LYS A 157 -11.34 17.26 -3.35
C LYS A 157 -10.45 17.92 -2.29
N LEU A 158 -9.55 17.16 -1.67
CA LEU A 158 -8.64 17.70 -0.66
C LEU A 158 -7.67 18.74 -1.26
N ILE A 159 -7.18 18.50 -2.48
CA ILE A 159 -6.37 19.47 -3.22
C ILE A 159 -7.15 20.77 -3.45
N ASP A 160 -8.39 20.67 -3.93
CA ASP A 160 -9.24 21.83 -4.23
C ASP A 160 -9.59 22.63 -2.97
N MET A 161 -9.68 21.96 -1.82
CA MET A 161 -9.86 22.57 -0.49
C MET A 161 -8.56 23.10 0.14
N GLY A 162 -7.41 22.96 -0.54
CA GLY A 162 -6.11 23.44 -0.05
C GLY A 162 -5.49 22.59 1.06
N VAL A 163 -6.03 21.40 1.34
CA VAL A 163 -5.49 20.47 2.35
C VAL A 163 -4.19 19.83 1.84
N PRO A 164 -3.09 19.88 2.62
CA PRO A 164 -1.81 19.34 2.18
C PRO A 164 -1.83 17.80 2.14
N ILE A 165 -1.58 17.24 0.96
CA ILE A 165 -1.48 15.80 0.72
C ILE A 165 -0.22 15.43 -0.05
N VAL A 166 0.19 14.17 0.03
CA VAL A 166 1.24 13.60 -0.83
C VAL A 166 0.77 13.57 -2.28
N ARG A 167 1.60 14.07 -3.19
CA ARG A 167 1.35 14.07 -4.65
C ARG A 167 2.47 13.33 -5.40
N PRO A 168 2.11 12.67 -6.50
CA PRO A 168 0.78 12.42 -7.05
C PRO A 168 -0.06 11.51 -6.13
N ILE A 169 -1.39 11.50 -6.31
CA ILE A 169 -2.30 10.65 -5.53
C ILE A 169 -1.95 9.18 -5.76
N GLY A 170 -1.91 8.40 -4.69
CA GLY A 170 -1.60 6.97 -4.72
C GLY A 170 -2.83 6.09 -5.02
N GLY A 171 -2.63 4.76 -5.02
CA GLY A 171 -3.65 3.81 -5.48
C GLY A 171 -4.67 3.35 -4.44
N HIS A 172 -4.36 3.41 -3.14
CA HIS A 172 -5.20 2.78 -2.11
C HIS A 172 -5.60 3.70 -0.96
N ALA A 173 -5.04 4.88 -0.90
CA ALA A 173 -5.25 5.85 0.15
C ALA A 173 -4.85 7.25 -0.31
N VAL A 174 -5.43 8.27 0.31
CA VAL A 174 -4.87 9.61 0.30
C VAL A 174 -4.03 9.78 1.57
N TYR A 175 -2.88 10.42 1.44
CA TYR A 175 -1.96 10.64 2.54
C TYR A 175 -1.86 12.14 2.82
N LEU A 176 -2.37 12.55 4.00
CA LEU A 176 -2.20 13.92 4.47
C LEU A 176 -0.76 14.12 4.92
N ASP A 177 -0.16 15.25 4.57
CA ASP A 177 1.16 15.66 5.05
C ASP A 177 1.01 16.41 6.38
N ALA A 178 1.22 15.71 7.49
CA ALA A 178 1.03 16.27 8.82
C ALA A 178 2.03 17.37 9.18
N LYS A 179 3.23 17.37 8.61
CA LYS A 179 4.20 18.47 8.78
C LYS A 179 3.70 19.75 8.13
N ALA A 180 3.18 19.65 6.91
CA ALA A 180 2.59 20.80 6.22
C ALA A 180 1.23 21.20 6.82
N PHE A 181 0.50 20.26 7.40
CA PHE A 181 -0.78 20.48 8.06
C PHE A 181 -0.61 21.26 9.38
N TYR A 182 0.36 20.87 10.22
CA TYR A 182 0.68 21.48 11.51
C TYR A 182 2.13 21.99 11.57
N PRO A 183 2.46 23.07 10.84
CA PRO A 183 3.85 23.56 10.76
C PRO A 183 4.39 24.12 12.09
N HIS A 184 3.52 24.33 13.08
CA HIS A 184 3.88 24.80 14.43
C HIS A 184 4.20 23.66 15.40
N LEU A 185 3.89 22.38 15.04
CA LEU A 185 4.22 21.24 15.87
C LEU A 185 5.56 20.64 15.44
N SER A 186 6.42 20.39 16.40
CA SER A 186 7.63 19.58 16.20
C SER A 186 7.27 18.11 15.98
N GLN A 187 8.18 17.34 15.46
CA GLN A 187 7.95 15.91 15.24
C GLN A 187 7.77 15.14 16.56
N ASP A 188 8.44 15.58 17.64
CA ASP A 188 8.32 14.99 18.99
C ASP A 188 6.96 15.28 19.67
N GLU A 189 6.17 16.21 19.12
CA GLU A 189 4.78 16.44 19.48
C GLU A 189 3.79 15.60 18.67
N PHE A 190 4.28 14.63 17.90
CA PHE A 190 3.50 13.62 17.17
C PHE A 190 2.42 14.17 16.24
N PRO A 191 2.75 15.10 15.29
CA PRO A 191 1.74 15.81 14.50
C PRO A 191 0.81 14.88 13.70
N ALA A 192 1.31 13.76 13.17
CA ALA A 192 0.48 12.80 12.44
C ALA A 192 -0.50 12.04 13.37
N GLN A 193 -0.09 11.74 14.61
CA GLN A 193 -0.97 11.12 15.58
C GLN A 193 -2.04 12.11 16.06
N ALA A 194 -1.65 13.36 16.34
CA ALA A 194 -2.58 14.43 16.69
C ALA A 194 -3.63 14.65 15.57
N LEU A 195 -3.20 14.73 14.31
CA LEU A 195 -4.11 14.86 13.16
C LEU A 195 -5.10 13.70 13.06
N ALA A 196 -4.64 12.47 13.26
CA ALA A 196 -5.53 11.31 13.26
C ALA A 196 -6.57 11.36 14.40
N ALA A 197 -6.18 11.88 15.57
CA ALA A 197 -7.09 12.06 16.71
C ALA A 197 -8.13 13.16 16.46
N TYR A 198 -7.71 14.32 15.94
CA TYR A 198 -8.64 15.42 15.62
C TYR A 198 -9.64 15.04 14.52
N LEU A 199 -9.24 14.30 13.49
CA LEU A 199 -10.17 13.77 12.48
C LEU A 199 -11.19 12.82 13.10
N PHE A 200 -10.76 11.99 14.05
CA PHE A 200 -11.68 11.09 14.74
C PHE A 200 -12.65 11.83 15.67
N GLU A 201 -12.19 12.84 16.37
CA GLU A 201 -13.01 13.70 17.23
C GLU A 201 -14.06 14.49 16.43
N ASP A 202 -13.67 15.04 15.28
CA ASP A 202 -14.56 15.85 14.44
C ASP A 202 -15.68 15.03 13.78
N SER A 203 -15.36 13.86 13.24
CA SER A 203 -16.31 13.12 12.37
C SER A 203 -16.33 11.62 12.57
N GLY A 204 -15.55 11.05 13.50
CA GLY A 204 -15.40 9.62 13.65
C GLY A 204 -14.55 8.97 12.53
N VAL A 205 -13.92 9.76 11.68
CA VAL A 205 -13.03 9.24 10.63
C VAL A 205 -11.78 8.61 11.23
N ARG A 206 -11.66 7.29 11.08
CA ARG A 206 -10.51 6.55 11.58
C ARG A 206 -9.37 6.55 10.56
N ALA A 207 -8.40 7.38 10.80
CA ALA A 207 -7.17 7.48 10.01
C ALA A 207 -6.01 6.67 10.63
N MET A 208 -4.91 6.52 9.92
CA MET A 208 -3.74 5.80 10.40
C MET A 208 -2.48 6.66 10.30
N GLU A 209 -1.84 6.85 11.43
CA GLU A 209 -0.52 7.50 11.51
C GLU A 209 0.54 6.73 10.72
N ARG A 210 1.42 7.42 10.01
CA ARG A 210 2.55 6.93 9.24
C ARG A 210 3.74 7.87 9.35
N GLY A 211 4.18 8.13 10.56
CA GLY A 211 5.29 9.01 10.92
C GLY A 211 6.09 8.47 12.09
N ILE A 212 6.38 9.30 13.06
CA ILE A 212 7.25 8.99 14.20
C ILE A 212 6.75 7.82 15.05
N VAL A 213 5.42 7.68 15.26
CA VAL A 213 4.85 6.56 16.04
C VAL A 213 5.06 5.25 15.29
N SER A 214 4.78 5.21 13.98
CA SER A 214 5.00 4.03 13.13
C SER A 214 6.49 3.68 12.97
N ALA A 215 7.39 4.67 13.01
CA ALA A 215 8.83 4.46 12.95
C ALA A 215 9.37 3.81 14.23
N GLY A 216 8.67 4.03 15.36
CA GLY A 216 9.03 3.44 16.65
C GLY A 216 10.27 4.05 17.29
N ARG A 217 10.85 3.32 18.21
CA ARG A 217 12.00 3.75 19.02
C ARG A 217 13.19 2.82 18.87
N SER A 218 14.38 3.38 19.03
CA SER A 218 15.62 2.61 19.18
C SER A 218 15.53 1.69 20.40
N LYS A 219 15.83 0.42 20.21
CA LYS A 219 15.90 -0.55 21.32
C LYS A 219 17.07 -0.30 22.28
N GLU A 220 18.09 0.40 21.78
CA GLU A 220 19.33 0.66 22.53
C GLU A 220 19.23 1.97 23.35
N THR A 221 18.70 3.04 22.74
CA THR A 221 18.66 4.37 23.37
C THR A 221 17.28 4.76 23.90
N GLY A 222 16.22 4.10 23.45
CA GLY A 222 14.82 4.48 23.76
C GLY A 222 14.33 5.72 23.01
N GLU A 223 15.18 6.39 22.24
CA GLU A 223 14.84 7.57 21.47
C GLU A 223 13.97 7.24 20.27
N SER A 224 13.07 8.14 19.91
CA SER A 224 12.19 7.99 18.73
C SER A 224 13.00 8.08 17.44
N HIS A 225 12.66 7.24 16.46
CA HIS A 225 13.16 7.39 15.10
C HIS A 225 12.37 8.50 14.40
N HIS A 226 13.08 9.49 13.84
CA HIS A 226 12.49 10.63 13.14
C HIS A 226 12.49 10.39 11.62
N PRO A 227 11.41 9.82 11.03
CA PRO A 227 11.35 9.63 9.59
C PRO A 227 11.25 10.97 8.85
N ALA A 228 11.66 10.98 7.58
CA ALA A 228 11.56 12.18 6.75
C ALA A 228 10.10 12.63 6.54
N LEU A 229 9.18 11.67 6.47
CA LEU A 229 7.75 11.89 6.23
C LEU A 229 6.95 11.71 7.53
N GLU A 230 6.00 12.61 7.77
CA GLU A 230 4.96 12.54 8.81
C GLU A 230 3.60 12.53 8.12
N LEU A 231 3.02 11.35 7.97
CA LEU A 231 1.84 11.17 7.15
C LEU A 231 0.65 10.63 7.95
N VAL A 232 -0.56 11.01 7.53
CA VAL A 232 -1.80 10.37 7.97
C VAL A 232 -2.47 9.72 6.78
N ARG A 233 -2.67 8.41 6.85
CA ARG A 233 -3.25 7.62 5.78
C ARG A 233 -4.76 7.53 5.92
N LEU A 234 -5.48 8.08 4.94
CA LEU A 234 -6.91 7.92 4.72
C LEU A 234 -7.10 6.73 3.77
N THR A 235 -7.23 5.53 4.32
CA THR A 235 -7.36 4.31 3.50
C THR A 235 -8.78 4.17 2.96
N ILE A 236 -8.91 3.94 1.66
CA ILE A 236 -10.19 3.66 1.01
C ILE A 236 -10.28 2.15 0.77
N PRO A 237 -11.09 1.42 1.56
CA PRO A 237 -11.30 -0.01 1.35
C PRO A 237 -12.08 -0.26 0.07
N ARG A 238 -11.88 -1.44 -0.51
CA ARG A 238 -12.51 -1.83 -1.77
C ARG A 238 -13.97 -2.20 -1.55
N ARG A 239 -14.88 -1.67 -2.40
CA ARG A 239 -16.31 -2.01 -2.42
C ARG A 239 -17.05 -1.78 -1.10
N VAL A 240 -16.66 -0.77 -0.30
CA VAL A 240 -17.27 -0.49 1.00
C VAL A 240 -17.96 0.87 1.01
N TYR A 241 -17.25 1.93 0.60
CA TYR A 241 -17.73 3.31 0.73
C TYR A 241 -18.18 3.90 -0.61
N THR A 242 -19.17 4.78 -0.53
CA THR A 242 -19.67 5.59 -1.65
C THR A 242 -19.04 6.98 -1.64
N HIS A 243 -19.31 7.79 -2.67
CA HIS A 243 -18.88 9.19 -2.72
C HIS A 243 -19.39 9.99 -1.51
N ALA A 244 -20.63 9.77 -1.07
CA ALA A 244 -21.18 10.47 0.10
C ALA A 244 -20.35 10.26 1.39
N HIS A 245 -19.85 9.06 1.62
CA HIS A 245 -18.92 8.81 2.73
C HIS A 245 -17.57 9.53 2.53
N THR A 246 -17.10 9.56 1.28
CA THR A 246 -15.85 10.23 0.93
C THR A 246 -15.95 11.75 1.07
N ASP A 247 -17.14 12.31 0.79
CA ASP A 247 -17.43 13.74 0.97
C ASP A 247 -17.29 14.15 2.44
N ILE A 248 -17.84 13.35 3.37
CA ILE A 248 -17.69 13.58 4.82
C ILE A 248 -16.21 13.58 5.21
N VAL A 249 -15.41 12.65 4.67
CA VAL A 249 -13.97 12.60 4.96
C VAL A 249 -13.26 13.87 4.46
N ALA A 250 -13.62 14.36 3.29
CA ALA A 250 -13.03 15.59 2.73
C ALA A 250 -13.44 16.83 3.55
N GLU A 251 -14.73 16.97 3.88
CA GLU A 251 -15.27 18.07 4.68
C GLU A 251 -14.64 18.11 6.08
N SER A 252 -14.56 16.97 6.75
CA SER A 252 -13.90 16.86 8.05
C SER A 252 -12.41 17.23 7.97
N SER A 253 -11.70 16.74 6.96
CA SER A 253 -10.29 17.08 6.78
C SER A 253 -10.07 18.58 6.56
N ALA A 254 -10.98 19.25 5.83
CA ALA A 254 -10.95 20.69 5.63
C ALA A 254 -11.28 21.45 6.92
N ALA A 255 -12.31 21.02 7.67
CA ALA A 255 -12.67 21.65 8.95
C ALA A 255 -11.52 21.59 9.98
N VAL A 256 -10.89 20.42 10.11
CA VAL A 256 -9.71 20.24 10.97
C VAL A 256 -8.52 21.09 10.47
N PHE A 257 -8.36 21.23 9.15
CA PHE A 257 -7.32 22.07 8.56
C PHE A 257 -7.56 23.56 8.86
N ASP A 258 -8.78 24.04 8.79
CA ASP A 258 -9.14 25.42 9.13
C ASP A 258 -8.86 25.74 10.61
N ALA A 259 -9.11 24.77 11.51
CA ALA A 259 -8.87 24.88 12.94
C ALA A 259 -7.40 24.60 13.35
N ARG A 260 -6.50 24.30 12.42
CA ARG A 260 -5.14 23.79 12.67
C ARG A 260 -4.28 24.61 13.62
N ALA A 261 -4.48 25.94 13.68
CA ALA A 261 -3.67 26.83 14.51
C ALA A 261 -3.83 26.59 16.01
N SER A 262 -4.95 25.99 16.44
CA SER A 262 -5.24 25.64 17.84
C SER A 262 -4.80 24.23 18.21
N ALA A 263 -4.34 23.42 17.24
CA ALA A 263 -3.97 22.03 17.48
C ALA A 263 -2.74 21.92 18.40
N ARG A 264 -2.76 20.90 19.23
CA ARG A 264 -1.66 20.51 20.13
C ARG A 264 -1.28 19.06 19.85
N GLY A 265 -0.01 18.76 20.07
CA GLY A 265 0.53 17.40 19.98
C GLY A 265 0.40 16.59 21.25
#